data_206e0f217aeae2d9069816a76e56475d
#
_entry.id   206e0f217aeae2d9069816a76e56475d
#
_cell.length_a   1.000
_cell.length_b   1.000
_cell.length_c   1.000
_cell.angle_alpha   90.00
_cell.angle_beta   90.00
_cell.angle_gamma   90.00
#
_symmetry.space_group_name_H-M   'P 1'
#
loop_
_entity.id
_entity.type
_entity.pdbx_description
1 polymer ?
#
loop_
_entity_poly.entity_id
_entity_poly.type
_entity_poly.pdbx_seq_one_letter_code
_entity_poly.pdbx_strand_id
1 'polypeptide(L)'
;MSTTSFAWVALTLAGVIAVTAATTAQAQEAVAGSAEAGAQKVGVCLACHGPNGNSVNPEWPSLAGQNAHYVREQLRLFRAAHRSNVVMAAQATALTDQDIADVAAYYATQTPAGLEADPSYWKAGEALYRGGDRERNIPSCKACHGPVGLGNPAAGYPALRAQHAVYTIGQLKQYAADARYVDAAGVQQKSRNGHMMTTISKRLSEEDMRNLGSYIQGLR
;
A
#
# COMPACT_ATOMS: atom_id res chain seq x y z
N MET A 1 -14.92 15.85 92.57
CA MET A 1 -14.51 14.54 91.95
C MET A 1 -15.12 14.43 90.56
N SER A 2 -14.37 14.73 89.56
CA SER A 2 -14.82 14.82 88.18
C SER A 2 -14.11 13.73 87.39
N THR A 3 -14.87 12.79 86.81
CA THR A 3 -14.37 11.71 86.00
C THR A 3 -14.57 12.11 84.54
N THR A 4 -13.49 12.34 83.84
CA THR A 4 -13.48 12.59 82.39
C THR A 4 -13.39 11.28 81.65
N SER A 5 -14.44 10.95 80.84
CA SER A 5 -14.48 9.81 79.94
C SER A 5 -13.82 10.19 78.58
N PHE A 6 -12.76 9.45 78.23
CA PHE A 6 -12.16 9.55 76.88
C PHE A 6 -12.92 8.63 75.94
N ALA A 7 -13.52 9.23 74.88
CA ALA A 7 -14.11 8.47 73.76
C ALA A 7 -13.03 8.25 72.68
N TRP A 8 -12.79 6.99 72.34
CA TRP A 8 -11.93 6.60 71.20
C TRP A 8 -12.73 6.63 69.90
N VAL A 9 -12.31 7.49 68.99
CA VAL A 9 -12.86 7.50 67.62
C VAL A 9 -12.01 6.58 66.78
N ALA A 10 -12.60 5.47 66.37
CA ALA A 10 -11.99 4.54 65.39
C ALA A 10 -12.19 5.09 63.99
N LEU A 11 -11.08 5.52 63.35
CA LEU A 11 -11.06 5.87 61.93
C LEU A 11 -10.92 4.58 61.11
N THR A 12 -12.00 4.17 60.41
CA THR A 12 -11.94 3.12 59.43
C THR A 12 -11.47 3.69 58.08
N LEU A 13 -10.23 3.40 57.67
CA LEU A 13 -9.74 3.66 56.31
C LEU A 13 -10.38 2.64 55.38
N ALA A 14 -11.36 3.06 54.58
CA ALA A 14 -11.85 2.30 53.43
C ALA A 14 -10.87 2.48 52.24
N GLY A 15 -10.02 1.50 52.03
CA GLY A 15 -9.11 1.47 50.88
C GLY A 15 -9.91 1.22 49.57
N VAL A 16 -9.95 2.24 48.73
CA VAL A 16 -10.48 2.10 47.35
C VAL A 16 -9.39 1.44 46.50
N ILE A 17 -9.55 0.16 46.22
CA ILE A 17 -8.72 -0.54 45.24
C ILE A 17 -9.21 -0.12 43.83
N ALA A 18 -8.50 0.81 43.18
CA ALA A 18 -8.72 1.15 41.80
C ALA A 18 -8.16 -0.01 40.93
N VAL A 19 -9.04 -0.85 40.42
CA VAL A 19 -8.68 -1.84 39.41
C VAL A 19 -8.52 -1.09 38.10
N THR A 20 -7.28 -0.76 37.74
CA THR A 20 -6.94 -0.27 36.40
C THR A 20 -7.03 -1.43 35.43
N ALA A 21 -8.12 -1.51 34.66
CA ALA A 21 -8.23 -2.40 33.52
C ALA A 21 -7.19 -1.97 32.48
N ALA A 22 -6.06 -2.66 32.45
CA ALA A 22 -5.09 -2.53 31.36
C ALA A 22 -5.75 -3.11 30.10
N THR A 23 -6.27 -2.25 29.24
CA THR A 23 -6.65 -2.64 27.88
C THR A 23 -5.37 -2.98 27.14
N THR A 24 -5.02 -4.26 27.12
CA THR A 24 -4.00 -4.78 26.20
C THR A 24 -4.53 -4.54 24.78
N ALA A 25 -4.00 -3.56 24.09
CA ALA A 25 -4.14 -3.43 22.64
C ALA A 25 -3.48 -4.67 22.04
N GLN A 26 -4.27 -5.70 21.75
CA GLN A 26 -3.81 -6.85 21.00
C GLN A 26 -3.44 -6.31 19.62
N ALA A 27 -2.13 -6.27 19.33
CA ALA A 27 -1.66 -6.14 17.97
C ALA A 27 -2.29 -7.30 17.20
N GLN A 28 -3.23 -7.00 16.31
CA GLN A 28 -3.92 -7.98 15.51
C GLN A 28 -2.85 -8.65 14.65
N GLU A 29 -2.47 -9.88 15.00
CA GLU A 29 -1.50 -10.64 14.22
C GLU A 29 -1.94 -10.63 12.77
N ALA A 30 -1.02 -10.22 11.90
CA ALA A 30 -1.33 -10.16 10.49
C ALA A 30 -1.61 -11.58 10.00
N VAL A 31 -2.84 -11.84 9.59
CA VAL A 31 -3.27 -13.14 9.07
C VAL A 31 -2.26 -13.62 8.02
N ALA A 32 -1.68 -14.81 8.22
CA ALA A 32 -0.76 -15.42 7.27
C ALA A 32 -1.53 -15.84 6.01
N GLY A 33 -1.01 -15.50 4.83
CA GLY A 33 -1.61 -15.89 3.55
C GLY A 33 -0.96 -17.12 2.97
N SER A 34 -1.75 -17.99 2.33
CA SER A 34 -1.30 -19.13 1.55
C SER A 34 -1.42 -18.83 0.05
N ALA A 35 -0.31 -18.95 -0.69
CA ALA A 35 -0.34 -18.80 -2.14
C ALA A 35 -1.19 -19.89 -2.83
N GLU A 36 -1.20 -21.09 -2.28
CA GLU A 36 -2.01 -22.21 -2.78
C GLU A 36 -3.52 -21.94 -2.59
N ALA A 37 -3.93 -21.47 -1.41
CA ALA A 37 -5.31 -21.06 -1.18
C ALA A 37 -5.67 -19.84 -2.04
N GLY A 38 -4.75 -18.92 -2.27
CA GLY A 38 -4.93 -17.77 -3.14
C GLY A 38 -5.19 -18.17 -4.59
N ALA A 39 -4.48 -19.18 -5.09
CA ALA A 39 -4.68 -19.70 -6.44
C ALA A 39 -6.13 -20.14 -6.71
N GLN A 40 -6.85 -20.63 -5.70
CA GLN A 40 -8.25 -21.03 -5.80
C GLN A 40 -9.21 -19.84 -5.80
N LYS A 41 -8.74 -18.64 -5.38
CA LYS A 41 -9.59 -17.45 -5.19
C LYS A 41 -9.43 -16.40 -6.29
N VAL A 42 -8.32 -16.42 -7.03
CA VAL A 42 -8.00 -15.38 -8.03
C VAL A 42 -8.79 -15.47 -9.32
N GLY A 43 -9.65 -16.47 -9.53
CA GLY A 43 -10.38 -16.70 -10.78
C GLY A 43 -11.04 -15.43 -11.34
N VAL A 44 -11.75 -14.67 -10.52
CA VAL A 44 -12.41 -13.41 -10.93
C VAL A 44 -11.40 -12.28 -11.22
N CYS A 45 -10.22 -12.33 -10.64
CA CYS A 45 -9.18 -11.31 -10.82
C CYS A 45 -8.50 -11.44 -12.19
N LEU A 46 -8.40 -12.67 -12.71
CA LEU A 46 -7.69 -12.98 -13.95
C LEU A 46 -8.31 -12.30 -15.18
N ALA A 47 -9.62 -12.03 -15.14
CA ALA A 47 -10.33 -11.37 -16.25
C ALA A 47 -9.74 -9.98 -16.57
N CYS A 48 -9.24 -9.27 -15.55
CA CYS A 48 -8.68 -7.94 -15.70
C CYS A 48 -7.16 -7.94 -15.54
N HIS A 49 -6.64 -8.63 -14.53
CA HIS A 49 -5.21 -8.64 -14.21
C HIS A 49 -4.40 -9.69 -14.97
N GLY A 50 -5.06 -10.46 -15.85
CA GLY A 50 -4.43 -11.46 -16.71
C GLY A 50 -4.00 -12.74 -16.01
N PRO A 51 -3.61 -13.76 -16.77
CA PRO A 51 -3.11 -15.01 -16.22
C PRO A 51 -1.89 -14.75 -15.32
N ASN A 52 -1.89 -15.37 -14.15
CA ASN A 52 -0.82 -15.21 -13.14
C ASN A 52 -0.54 -13.75 -12.75
N GLY A 53 -1.52 -12.85 -12.94
CA GLY A 53 -1.35 -11.44 -12.62
C GLY A 53 -0.55 -10.64 -13.65
N ASN A 54 -0.40 -11.12 -14.87
CA ASN A 54 0.23 -10.41 -15.98
C ASN A 54 -0.84 -9.82 -16.89
N SER A 55 -1.24 -8.57 -16.62
CA SER A 55 -2.26 -7.88 -17.40
C SER A 55 -1.82 -7.64 -18.85
N VAL A 56 -2.74 -7.83 -19.78
CA VAL A 56 -2.55 -7.47 -21.21
C VAL A 56 -3.10 -6.07 -21.50
N ASN A 57 -3.96 -5.54 -20.65
CA ASN A 57 -4.50 -4.19 -20.78
C ASN A 57 -3.60 -3.20 -20.04
N PRO A 58 -3.04 -2.18 -20.71
CA PRO A 58 -2.12 -1.24 -20.10
C PRO A 58 -2.75 -0.32 -19.03
N GLU A 59 -4.06 -0.21 -18.97
CA GLU A 59 -4.77 0.55 -17.92
C GLU A 59 -4.92 -0.25 -16.63
N TRP A 60 -4.86 -1.58 -16.70
CA TRP A 60 -5.01 -2.45 -15.54
C TRP A 60 -3.64 -2.94 -15.05
N PRO A 61 -3.37 -2.87 -13.74
CA PRO A 61 -2.04 -3.21 -13.27
C PRO A 61 -1.73 -4.69 -13.39
N SER A 62 -0.49 -4.99 -13.76
CA SER A 62 0.10 -6.29 -13.48
C SER A 62 0.31 -6.45 -11.98
N LEU A 63 -0.03 -7.63 -11.45
CA LEU A 63 0.06 -7.98 -10.04
C LEU A 63 1.16 -9.03 -9.78
N ALA A 64 1.67 -9.67 -10.83
CA ALA A 64 2.72 -10.68 -10.75
C ALA A 64 3.97 -10.11 -10.06
N GLY A 65 4.48 -10.83 -9.04
CA GLY A 65 5.65 -10.43 -8.27
C GLY A 65 5.47 -9.18 -7.40
N GLN A 66 4.22 -8.72 -7.20
CA GLN A 66 3.95 -7.60 -6.31
C GLN A 66 4.05 -8.04 -4.85
N ASN A 67 4.59 -7.17 -4.00
CA ASN A 67 4.73 -7.43 -2.58
C ASN A 67 3.39 -7.76 -1.92
N ALA A 68 3.31 -8.89 -1.22
CA ALA A 68 2.09 -9.32 -0.55
C ALA A 68 1.57 -8.25 0.43
N HIS A 69 2.48 -7.59 1.18
CA HIS A 69 2.11 -6.50 2.07
C HIS A 69 1.38 -5.37 1.32
N TYR A 70 1.92 -4.95 0.17
CA TYR A 70 1.32 -3.90 -0.64
C TYR A 70 -0.05 -4.31 -1.22
N VAL A 71 -0.17 -5.54 -1.76
CA VAL A 71 -1.45 -6.03 -2.28
C VAL A 71 -2.51 -6.06 -1.17
N ARG A 72 -2.16 -6.54 0.03
CA ARG A 72 -3.06 -6.56 1.19
C ARG A 72 -3.52 -5.16 1.57
N GLU A 73 -2.60 -4.21 1.65
CA GLU A 73 -2.93 -2.82 1.96
C GLU A 73 -3.89 -2.25 0.90
N GLN A 74 -3.60 -2.43 -0.38
CA GLN A 74 -4.43 -1.88 -1.45
C GLN A 74 -5.84 -2.49 -1.47
N LEU A 75 -5.98 -3.79 -1.29
CA LEU A 75 -7.30 -4.44 -1.23
C LEU A 75 -8.11 -3.96 -0.01
N ARG A 76 -7.46 -3.79 1.15
CA ARG A 76 -8.12 -3.21 2.33
C ARG A 76 -8.55 -1.77 2.11
N LEU A 77 -7.74 -0.96 1.45
CA LEU A 77 -8.08 0.43 1.12
C LEU A 77 -9.26 0.51 0.14
N PHE A 78 -9.34 -0.37 -0.86
CA PHE A 78 -10.50 -0.46 -1.73
C PHE A 78 -11.74 -0.92 -0.98
N ARG A 79 -11.64 -1.95 -0.13
CA ARG A 79 -12.74 -2.47 0.68
C ARG A 79 -13.30 -1.43 1.66
N ALA A 80 -12.42 -0.61 2.24
CA ALA A 80 -12.77 0.47 3.14
C ALA A 80 -13.20 1.76 2.41
N ALA A 81 -13.26 1.76 1.08
CA ALA A 81 -13.49 2.94 0.24
C ALA A 81 -12.49 4.09 0.48
N HIS A 82 -11.30 3.80 1.03
CA HIS A 82 -10.22 4.78 1.24
C HIS A 82 -9.32 4.95 0.01
N ARG A 83 -9.50 4.11 -1.01
CA ARG A 83 -8.94 4.26 -2.35
C ARG A 83 -10.08 4.12 -3.35
N SER A 84 -10.37 5.20 -4.08
CA SER A 84 -11.50 5.23 -4.99
C SER A 84 -11.21 4.45 -6.28
N ASN A 85 -11.99 3.44 -6.56
CA ASN A 85 -12.14 2.76 -7.85
C ASN A 85 -13.36 1.85 -7.76
N VAL A 86 -14.38 2.15 -8.53
CA VAL A 86 -15.69 1.45 -8.44
C VAL A 86 -15.56 -0.05 -8.70
N VAL A 87 -14.74 -0.45 -9.68
CA VAL A 87 -14.55 -1.86 -10.02
C VAL A 87 -13.84 -2.58 -8.90
N MET A 88 -12.71 -2.03 -8.42
CA MET A 88 -11.92 -2.68 -7.39
C MET A 88 -12.60 -2.66 -6.02
N ALA A 89 -13.40 -1.64 -5.70
CA ALA A 89 -14.20 -1.60 -4.48
C ALA A 89 -15.22 -2.76 -4.47
N ALA A 90 -15.92 -2.99 -5.57
CA ALA A 90 -16.86 -4.11 -5.68
C ALA A 90 -16.17 -5.45 -5.48
N GLN A 91 -15.00 -5.68 -6.09
CA GLN A 91 -14.24 -6.91 -5.92
C GLN A 91 -13.71 -7.07 -4.48
N ALA A 92 -13.17 -6.00 -3.90
CA ALA A 92 -12.57 -6.06 -2.56
C ALA A 92 -13.59 -6.24 -1.43
N THR A 93 -14.81 -5.73 -1.59
CA THR A 93 -15.88 -5.83 -0.58
C THR A 93 -16.28 -7.28 -0.31
N ALA A 94 -16.19 -8.17 -1.31
CA ALA A 94 -16.52 -9.58 -1.17
C ALA A 94 -15.41 -10.39 -0.45
N LEU A 95 -14.22 -9.83 -0.23
CA LEU A 95 -13.08 -10.55 0.32
C LEU A 95 -13.01 -10.44 1.85
N THR A 96 -12.82 -11.56 2.54
CA THR A 96 -12.44 -11.60 3.95
C THR A 96 -10.97 -11.19 4.13
N ASP A 97 -10.52 -10.99 5.37
CA ASP A 97 -9.09 -10.71 5.65
C ASP A 97 -8.19 -11.90 5.27
N GLN A 98 -8.69 -13.13 5.41
CA GLN A 98 -7.98 -14.34 4.97
C GLN A 98 -7.89 -14.38 3.45
N ASP A 99 -8.97 -14.07 2.71
CA ASP A 99 -8.94 -14.05 1.25
C ASP A 99 -7.96 -13.01 0.73
N ILE A 100 -7.95 -11.82 1.32
CA ILE A 100 -6.97 -10.77 1.00
C ILE A 100 -5.54 -11.25 1.25
N ALA A 101 -5.29 -11.95 2.35
CA ALA A 101 -3.97 -12.48 2.67
C ALA A 101 -3.52 -13.54 1.66
N ASP A 102 -4.40 -14.47 1.30
CA ASP A 102 -4.13 -15.58 0.38
C ASP A 102 -3.91 -15.08 -1.06
N VAL A 103 -4.78 -14.20 -1.56
CA VAL A 103 -4.63 -13.56 -2.87
C VAL A 103 -3.32 -12.78 -2.97
N ALA A 104 -2.97 -12.05 -1.91
CA ALA A 104 -1.71 -11.31 -1.87
C ALA A 104 -0.48 -12.24 -1.88
N ALA A 105 -0.54 -13.35 -1.14
CA ALA A 105 0.51 -14.37 -1.15
C ALA A 105 0.65 -15.01 -2.54
N TYR A 106 -0.46 -15.31 -3.21
CA TYR A 106 -0.45 -15.85 -4.56
C TYR A 106 0.28 -14.92 -5.55
N TYR A 107 -0.13 -13.64 -5.65
CA TYR A 107 0.50 -12.72 -6.59
C TYR A 107 1.97 -12.46 -6.29
N ALA A 108 2.38 -12.51 -5.03
CA ALA A 108 3.78 -12.35 -4.65
C ALA A 108 4.70 -13.48 -5.19
N THR A 109 4.14 -14.68 -5.43
CA THR A 109 4.89 -15.82 -6.00
C THR A 109 4.91 -15.83 -7.53
N GLN A 110 4.09 -15.01 -8.19
CA GLN A 110 4.01 -15.01 -9.64
C GLN A 110 5.20 -14.28 -10.27
N THR A 111 5.60 -14.74 -11.45
CA THR A 111 6.69 -14.13 -12.21
C THR A 111 6.15 -13.04 -13.13
N PRO A 112 6.65 -11.80 -13.03
CA PRO A 112 6.31 -10.75 -13.99
C PRO A 112 6.74 -11.16 -15.41
N ALA A 113 5.85 -10.94 -16.41
CA ALA A 113 6.10 -11.27 -17.82
C ALA A 113 7.07 -10.23 -18.32
N GLY A 114 7.82 -9.59 -18.28
CA GLY A 114 8.66 -8.53 -18.84
C GLY A 114 7.96 -7.80 -19.99
N LEU A 115 7.97 -6.50 -19.90
CA LEU A 115 7.46 -5.62 -20.94
C LEU A 115 8.62 -4.83 -21.54
N GLU A 116 8.43 -4.30 -22.75
CA GLU A 116 9.45 -3.48 -23.39
C GLU A 116 9.25 -2.00 -23.07
N ALA A 117 10.36 -1.31 -22.76
CA ALA A 117 10.36 0.13 -22.63
C ALA A 117 10.23 0.81 -24.01
N ASP A 118 9.59 1.97 -24.04
CA ASP A 118 9.60 2.79 -25.24
C ASP A 118 11.02 3.38 -25.46
N PRO A 119 11.65 3.13 -26.61
CA PRO A 119 13.02 3.54 -26.88
C PRO A 119 13.21 5.07 -26.87
N SER A 120 12.15 5.84 -27.05
CA SER A 120 12.20 7.30 -27.06
C SER A 120 12.31 7.92 -25.66
N TYR A 121 11.85 7.21 -24.62
CA TYR A 121 11.66 7.80 -23.29
C TYR A 121 12.47 7.14 -22.17
N TRP A 122 12.85 5.86 -22.31
CA TRP A 122 13.39 5.10 -21.19
C TRP A 122 14.70 5.65 -20.63
N LYS A 123 15.59 6.23 -21.47
CA LYS A 123 16.89 6.75 -21.00
C LYS A 123 16.72 7.91 -20.03
N ALA A 124 15.83 8.86 -20.33
CA ALA A 124 15.52 9.96 -19.42
C ALA A 124 14.84 9.43 -18.14
N GLY A 125 13.95 8.44 -18.28
CA GLY A 125 13.34 7.75 -17.16
C GLY A 125 14.36 7.02 -16.28
N GLU A 126 15.35 6.35 -16.86
CA GLU A 126 16.45 5.73 -16.14
C GLU A 126 17.25 6.76 -15.34
N ALA A 127 17.64 7.85 -15.96
CA ALA A 127 18.40 8.90 -15.31
C ALA A 127 17.66 9.43 -14.08
N LEU A 128 16.38 9.73 -14.20
CA LEU A 128 15.55 10.21 -13.11
C LEU A 128 15.30 9.12 -12.05
N TYR A 129 15.01 7.89 -12.46
CA TYR A 129 14.81 6.77 -11.53
C TYR A 129 16.05 6.50 -10.67
N ARG A 130 17.24 6.51 -11.28
CA ARG A 130 18.50 6.19 -10.60
C ARG A 130 19.10 7.37 -9.87
N GLY A 131 19.02 8.58 -10.45
CA GLY A 131 19.67 9.80 -9.95
C GLY A 131 18.76 10.71 -9.13
N GLY A 132 17.49 10.74 -9.45
CA GLY A 132 16.59 11.81 -8.99
C GLY A 132 16.93 13.14 -9.68
N ASP A 133 16.46 14.24 -9.10
CA ASP A 133 16.76 15.60 -9.52
C ASP A 133 16.91 16.49 -8.28
N ARG A 134 18.14 16.93 -8.01
CA ARG A 134 18.46 17.72 -6.81
C ARG A 134 17.88 19.13 -6.86
N GLU A 135 17.85 19.74 -8.03
CA GLU A 135 17.35 21.12 -8.20
C GLU A 135 15.85 21.18 -7.93
N ARG A 136 15.11 20.18 -8.39
CA ARG A 136 13.67 20.04 -8.16
C ARG A 136 13.31 19.29 -6.87
N ASN A 137 14.31 18.90 -6.07
CA ASN A 137 14.13 18.08 -4.86
C ASN A 137 13.37 16.78 -5.12
N ILE A 138 13.65 16.10 -6.23
CA ILE A 138 13.10 14.78 -6.56
C ILE A 138 14.13 13.73 -6.13
N PRO A 139 13.82 12.88 -5.11
CA PRO A 139 14.72 11.81 -4.71
C PRO A 139 14.79 10.73 -5.79
N SER A 140 15.88 9.95 -5.81
CA SER A 140 15.97 8.81 -6.71
C SER A 140 14.92 7.74 -6.33
N CYS A 141 14.15 7.25 -7.29
CA CYS A 141 13.10 6.25 -7.08
C CYS A 141 13.69 4.92 -6.56
N LYS A 142 14.92 4.59 -7.02
CA LYS A 142 15.64 3.38 -6.59
C LYS A 142 15.91 3.34 -5.09
N ALA A 143 15.96 4.49 -4.40
CA ALA A 143 16.24 4.54 -2.97
C ALA A 143 15.17 3.82 -2.14
N CYS A 144 13.92 3.86 -2.58
CA CYS A 144 12.79 3.20 -1.93
C CYS A 144 12.34 1.94 -2.70
N HIS A 145 12.29 2.02 -4.03
CA HIS A 145 11.76 0.94 -4.87
C HIS A 145 12.83 -0.07 -5.33
N GLY A 146 14.08 0.14 -4.95
CA GLY A 146 15.20 -0.72 -5.31
C GLY A 146 15.75 -0.47 -6.72
N PRO A 147 17.01 -0.88 -7.00
CA PRO A 147 17.69 -0.61 -8.26
C PRO A 147 17.05 -1.29 -9.48
N VAL A 148 16.36 -2.40 -9.25
CA VAL A 148 15.62 -3.17 -10.27
C VAL A 148 14.10 -3.19 -9.99
N GLY A 149 13.59 -2.25 -9.20
CA GLY A 149 12.17 -2.07 -8.97
C GLY A 149 11.46 -3.19 -8.22
N LEU A 150 12.16 -3.96 -7.38
CA LEU A 150 11.56 -5.02 -6.55
C LEU A 150 10.74 -4.47 -5.37
N GLY A 151 10.88 -3.20 -5.07
CA GLY A 151 10.29 -2.60 -3.88
C GLY A 151 11.01 -3.01 -2.59
N ASN A 152 10.36 -2.72 -1.47
CA ASN A 152 10.79 -3.16 -0.15
C ASN A 152 9.56 -3.60 0.66
N PRO A 153 9.30 -4.91 0.79
CA PRO A 153 8.13 -5.43 1.49
C PRO A 153 8.07 -4.99 2.96
N ALA A 154 9.21 -4.95 3.66
CA ALA A 154 9.27 -4.57 5.06
C ALA A 154 8.87 -3.11 5.30
N ALA A 155 9.24 -2.22 4.38
CA ALA A 155 8.85 -0.81 4.40
C ALA A 155 7.48 -0.55 3.77
N GLY A 156 6.88 -1.54 3.10
CA GLY A 156 5.61 -1.40 2.37
C GLY A 156 5.77 -0.68 1.03
N TYR A 157 6.98 -0.60 0.48
CA TYR A 157 7.20 -0.02 -0.84
C TYR A 157 6.91 -1.04 -1.94
N PRO A 158 6.04 -0.73 -2.92
CA PRO A 158 5.66 -1.68 -3.97
C PRO A 158 6.80 -1.99 -4.93
N ALA A 159 6.72 -3.18 -5.54
CA ALA A 159 7.46 -3.47 -6.75
C ALA A 159 6.92 -2.62 -7.89
N LEU A 160 7.81 -2.14 -8.74
CA LEU A 160 7.49 -1.30 -9.90
C LEU A 160 7.81 -1.98 -11.23
N ARG A 161 8.78 -2.90 -11.23
CA ARG A 161 9.28 -3.55 -12.46
C ARG A 161 8.17 -4.20 -13.27
N ALA A 162 8.30 -4.14 -14.59
CA ALA A 162 7.35 -4.72 -15.53
C ALA A 162 5.89 -4.26 -15.34
N GLN A 163 5.69 -3.07 -14.75
CA GLN A 163 4.38 -2.46 -14.68
C GLN A 163 4.10 -1.63 -15.92
N HIS A 164 2.88 -1.69 -16.42
CA HIS A 164 2.46 -0.90 -17.57
C HIS A 164 2.74 0.60 -17.40
N ALA A 165 3.31 1.22 -18.43
CA ALA A 165 3.60 2.66 -18.42
C ALA A 165 2.33 3.48 -18.22
N VAL A 166 1.24 3.14 -18.92
CA VAL A 166 -0.06 3.83 -18.80
C VAL A 166 -0.56 3.80 -17.35
N TYR A 167 -0.55 2.62 -16.72
CA TYR A 167 -0.95 2.50 -15.32
C TYR A 167 -0.03 3.31 -14.39
N THR A 168 1.29 3.21 -14.57
CA THR A 168 2.28 3.92 -13.75
C THR A 168 2.08 5.44 -13.84
N ILE A 169 1.94 5.98 -15.06
CA ILE A 169 1.67 7.40 -15.30
C ILE A 169 0.36 7.83 -14.62
N GLY A 170 -0.70 7.05 -14.80
CA GLY A 170 -1.99 7.31 -14.17
C GLY A 170 -1.89 7.36 -12.64
N GLN A 171 -1.10 6.47 -12.03
CA GLN A 171 -0.92 6.49 -10.58
C GLN A 171 -0.09 7.68 -10.10
N LEU A 172 0.96 8.08 -10.82
CA LEU A 172 1.73 9.28 -10.51
C LEU A 172 0.87 10.55 -10.61
N LYS A 173 0.01 10.65 -11.64
CA LYS A 173 -0.97 11.74 -11.76
C LYS A 173 -1.98 11.76 -10.60
N GLN A 174 -2.50 10.61 -10.20
CA GLN A 174 -3.40 10.53 -9.03
C GLN A 174 -2.70 10.97 -7.74
N TYR A 175 -1.45 10.61 -7.54
CA TYR A 175 -0.67 11.09 -6.40
C TYR A 175 -0.45 12.61 -6.47
N ALA A 176 -0.06 13.14 -7.62
CA ALA A 176 0.17 14.58 -7.78
C ALA A 176 -1.10 15.42 -7.54
N ALA A 177 -2.26 14.87 -7.87
CA ALA A 177 -3.57 15.50 -7.67
C ALA A 177 -4.18 15.25 -6.28
N ASP A 178 -3.47 14.59 -5.35
CA ASP A 178 -4.02 14.12 -4.06
C ASP A 178 -5.27 13.21 -4.20
N ALA A 179 -5.45 12.57 -5.35
CA ALA A 179 -6.68 11.82 -5.68
C ALA A 179 -6.58 10.31 -5.45
N ARG A 180 -5.38 9.77 -5.15
CA ARG A 180 -5.21 8.32 -5.07
C ARG A 180 -5.89 7.70 -3.85
N TYR A 181 -5.84 8.35 -2.71
CA TYR A 181 -6.42 7.88 -1.46
C TYR A 181 -7.48 8.86 -0.98
N VAL A 182 -8.59 8.87 -1.72
CA VAL A 182 -9.74 9.71 -1.44
C VAL A 182 -10.95 8.79 -1.34
N ASP A 183 -11.80 9.02 -0.34
CA ASP A 183 -13.05 8.29 -0.19
C ASP A 183 -14.16 8.80 -1.15
N ALA A 184 -15.32 8.18 -1.10
CA ALA A 184 -16.45 8.56 -1.93
C ALA A 184 -16.98 9.98 -1.65
N ALA A 185 -16.67 10.54 -0.49
CA ALA A 185 -17.03 11.92 -0.12
C ALA A 185 -15.96 12.95 -0.52
N GLY A 186 -14.85 12.51 -1.15
CA GLY A 186 -13.74 13.38 -1.53
C GLY A 186 -12.76 13.68 -0.39
N VAL A 187 -12.86 12.98 0.74
CA VAL A 187 -11.99 13.20 1.90
C VAL A 187 -10.70 12.39 1.74
N GLN A 188 -9.56 13.07 1.90
CA GLN A 188 -8.23 12.46 1.82
C GLN A 188 -8.05 11.44 2.95
N GLN A 189 -7.70 10.22 2.57
CA GLN A 189 -7.49 9.11 3.50
C GLN A 189 -6.00 8.88 3.77
N LYS A 190 -5.69 8.38 4.96
CA LYS A 190 -4.32 8.06 5.33
C LYS A 190 -3.89 6.73 4.72
N SER A 191 -2.83 6.75 3.94
CA SER A 191 -2.07 5.57 3.54
C SER A 191 -0.70 5.62 4.19
N ARG A 192 -0.17 4.46 4.56
CA ARG A 192 1.13 4.35 5.26
C ARG A 192 2.24 5.16 4.58
N ASN A 193 2.35 5.05 3.26
CA ASN A 193 3.41 5.68 2.46
C ASN A 193 2.89 6.63 1.38
N GLY A 194 1.56 6.80 1.28
CA GLY A 194 0.93 7.58 0.21
C GLY A 194 1.36 9.05 0.19
N HIS A 195 1.51 9.66 1.37
CA HIS A 195 1.94 11.05 1.51
C HIS A 195 3.34 11.32 0.93
N MET A 196 4.26 10.33 1.01
CA MET A 196 5.59 10.47 0.41
C MET A 196 5.48 10.52 -1.12
N MET A 197 4.71 9.61 -1.70
CA MET A 197 4.50 9.60 -3.14
C MET A 197 3.76 10.84 -3.64
N THR A 198 2.78 11.35 -2.90
CA THR A 198 2.12 12.63 -3.18
C THR A 198 3.14 13.78 -3.24
N THR A 199 4.00 13.88 -2.22
CA THR A 199 5.02 14.92 -2.15
C THR A 199 6.01 14.85 -3.31
N ILE A 200 6.42 13.64 -3.71
CA ILE A 200 7.33 13.41 -4.83
C ILE A 200 6.63 13.71 -6.16
N SER A 201 5.44 13.16 -6.36
CA SER A 201 4.71 13.24 -7.62
C SER A 201 4.30 14.67 -7.99
N LYS A 202 4.03 15.54 -7.02
CA LYS A 202 3.78 16.98 -7.24
C LYS A 202 4.95 17.74 -7.86
N ARG A 203 6.16 17.16 -7.82
CA ARG A 203 7.38 17.76 -8.40
C ARG A 203 7.69 17.21 -9.79
N LEU A 204 7.00 16.15 -10.21
CA LEU A 204 7.18 15.55 -11.53
C LEU A 204 6.38 16.31 -12.58
N SER A 205 7.02 16.63 -13.71
CA SER A 205 6.33 17.07 -14.90
C SER A 205 5.61 15.89 -15.58
N GLU A 206 4.71 16.18 -16.52
CA GLU A 206 4.09 15.12 -17.34
C GLU A 206 5.13 14.36 -18.16
N GLU A 207 6.18 15.04 -18.60
CA GLU A 207 7.30 14.41 -19.27
C GLU A 207 8.07 13.46 -18.37
N ASP A 208 8.38 13.85 -17.13
CA ASP A 208 8.99 12.95 -16.14
C ASP A 208 8.15 11.70 -15.91
N MET A 209 6.84 11.85 -15.75
CA MET A 209 5.93 10.73 -15.53
C MET A 209 5.91 9.78 -16.72
N ARG A 210 5.94 10.30 -17.96
CA ARG A 210 6.03 9.50 -19.18
C ARG A 210 7.35 8.74 -19.27
N ASN A 211 8.46 9.45 -19.03
CA ASN A 211 9.81 8.88 -19.07
C ASN A 211 9.98 7.78 -18.01
N LEU A 212 9.53 8.04 -16.76
CA LEU A 212 9.53 7.06 -15.68
C LEU A 212 8.63 5.86 -15.99
N GLY A 213 7.44 6.10 -16.55
CA GLY A 213 6.51 5.04 -16.94
C GLY A 213 7.14 4.08 -17.94
N SER A 214 7.80 4.62 -18.98
CA SER A 214 8.52 3.81 -19.98
C SER A 214 9.66 3.01 -19.35
N TYR A 215 10.52 3.65 -18.55
CA TYR A 215 11.63 2.96 -17.90
C TYR A 215 11.16 1.85 -16.95
N ILE A 216 10.17 2.12 -16.12
CA ILE A 216 9.58 1.16 -15.17
C ILE A 216 8.98 -0.04 -15.90
N GLN A 217 8.32 0.18 -17.03
CA GLN A 217 7.76 -0.89 -17.86
C GLN A 217 8.83 -1.87 -18.33
N GLY A 218 9.98 -1.38 -18.77
CA GLY A 218 11.10 -2.21 -19.23
C GLY A 218 12.05 -2.67 -18.12
N LEU A 219 11.84 -2.27 -16.87
CA LEU A 219 12.73 -2.59 -15.76
C LEU A 219 12.60 -4.07 -15.36
N ARG A 220 13.74 -4.79 -15.32
CA ARG A 220 13.82 -6.25 -15.05
C ARG A 220 14.79 -6.58 -13.93
#